data_0094a608624b337cc5d6a1fcb9d60dd4
#
_entry.id   0094a608624b337cc5d6a1fcb9d60dd4
#
_cell.length_a   1.000
_cell.length_b   1.000
_cell.length_c   1.000
_cell.angle_alpha   90.00
_cell.angle_beta   90.00
_cell.angle_gamma   90.00
#
_symmetry.space_group_name_H-M   'P 1'
#
loop_
_entity.id
_entity.type
_entity.pdbx_description
1 polymer ?
#
loop_
_entity_poly.entity_id
_entity_poly.type
_entity_poly.pdbx_seq_one_letter_code
_entity_poly.pdbx_strand_id
1 'polypeptide(L)'
;MSEAGGRDPVAELALLPRSRADWVLGALTTAQRRELQERWAVWAHPGQHIGAGSAGADWRIWVILAGRGFGKTRAGAEWVSQIARDNPGARIALVGATSEDVRRVMIEGESGLLAVARDDEDPVWRSGAGELRFANGALASAYSAEAPESLRGPEHHVAWCDEVAKWRNGDATWDNLMMGLRLGTLPRIVVTTTPRPVALLRRILALPGVVRSQGRTRDNVHLPASFVEAVTASYAGTRLGRQELDGELIEEVAGALWTRDLLESRRVACAPAVARVVVGVDPPAGSVTGGPGDACGIVAVALGGDGFGYVLEDASVAGASPEGWARAVAECAARHGADRVIAEANQGGKMVASVLAGADRAMPVRLVHASLGKSARAEPVAALYECGRAWHVGAFPALEDELCGLIAGGGYEGPGRSPDRADALVWAMTEVMLGPRARVSVRVL
;
A
#
# COMPACT_ATOMS: atom_id res chain seq x y z
N MET A 1 43.21 -15.04 -10.81
CA MET A 1 42.98 -16.02 -9.75
C MET A 1 41.48 -15.98 -9.46
N SER A 2 40.82 -17.10 -9.69
CA SER A 2 39.39 -17.28 -9.69
C SER A 2 38.82 -17.05 -8.30
N GLU A 3 37.94 -16.05 -8.11
CA GLU A 3 37.06 -15.96 -6.97
C GLU A 3 35.98 -17.04 -7.12
N ALA A 4 36.15 -18.10 -6.38
CA ALA A 4 35.10 -19.09 -6.18
C ALA A 4 33.96 -18.40 -5.43
N GLY A 5 32.82 -18.20 -6.09
CA GLY A 5 31.55 -17.77 -5.47
C GLY A 5 31.09 -18.81 -4.45
N GLY A 6 31.68 -18.77 -3.26
CA GLY A 6 31.28 -19.57 -2.11
C GLY A 6 29.87 -19.13 -1.68
N ARG A 7 28.92 -20.04 -1.72
CA ARG A 7 27.60 -19.83 -1.11
C ARG A 7 27.82 -19.49 0.36
N ASP A 8 27.09 -18.49 0.87
CA ASP A 8 27.16 -18.10 2.27
C ASP A 8 26.72 -19.31 3.14
N PRO A 9 27.62 -19.87 3.97
CA PRO A 9 27.30 -21.08 4.77
C PRO A 9 26.12 -20.88 5.69
N VAL A 10 25.81 -19.63 6.03
CA VAL A 10 24.70 -19.30 6.92
C VAL A 10 23.38 -19.23 6.17
N ALA A 11 23.37 -18.76 4.93
CA ALA A 11 22.19 -18.87 4.06
C ALA A 11 21.86 -20.33 3.78
N GLU A 12 22.87 -21.21 3.69
CA GLU A 12 22.65 -22.66 3.57
C GLU A 12 22.08 -23.27 4.86
N LEU A 13 22.49 -22.77 6.04
CA LEU A 13 21.95 -23.22 7.33
C LEU A 13 20.45 -22.99 7.44
N ALA A 14 19.96 -21.83 6.96
CA ALA A 14 18.54 -21.47 6.96
C ALA A 14 17.68 -22.35 6.04
N LEU A 15 18.31 -23.02 5.06
CA LEU A 15 17.63 -23.94 4.12
C LEU A 15 17.64 -25.40 4.60
N LEU A 16 18.32 -25.72 5.70
CA LEU A 16 18.39 -27.09 6.20
C LEU A 16 17.06 -27.51 6.88
N PRO A 17 16.68 -28.80 6.79
CA PRO A 17 15.63 -29.34 7.63
C PRO A 17 15.94 -29.10 9.11
N ARG A 18 14.92 -28.79 9.91
CA ARG A 18 15.04 -28.34 11.31
C ARG A 18 15.97 -29.25 12.16
N SER A 19 15.82 -30.58 12.03
CA SER A 19 16.67 -31.55 12.75
C SER A 19 18.15 -31.46 12.38
N ARG A 20 18.45 -31.09 11.13
CA ARG A 20 19.83 -30.94 10.65
C ARG A 20 20.42 -29.57 11.02
N ALA A 21 19.58 -28.53 11.01
CA ALA A 21 19.92 -27.22 11.50
C ALA A 21 20.25 -27.26 13.02
N ASP A 22 19.42 -27.94 13.83
CA ASP A 22 19.65 -28.13 15.27
C ASP A 22 20.97 -28.87 15.53
N TRP A 23 21.31 -29.87 14.73
CA TRP A 23 22.59 -30.59 14.84
C TRP A 23 23.78 -29.67 14.52
N VAL A 24 23.71 -28.89 13.43
CA VAL A 24 24.78 -27.93 13.06
C VAL A 24 24.92 -26.86 14.14
N LEU A 25 23.81 -26.26 14.59
CA LEU A 25 23.80 -25.27 15.68
C LEU A 25 24.37 -25.85 16.97
N GLY A 26 24.07 -27.12 17.25
CA GLY A 26 24.65 -27.86 18.41
C GLY A 26 26.16 -28.04 18.35
N ALA A 27 26.72 -28.17 17.14
CA ALA A 27 28.16 -28.36 16.91
C ALA A 27 28.97 -27.03 16.91
N LEU A 28 28.31 -25.87 16.86
CA LEU A 28 28.99 -24.57 16.88
C LEU A 28 29.63 -24.31 18.27
N THR A 29 30.82 -23.78 18.27
CA THR A 29 31.47 -23.20 19.44
C THR A 29 30.71 -21.98 19.95
N THR A 30 30.93 -21.57 21.18
CA THR A 30 30.33 -20.36 21.77
C THR A 30 30.62 -19.10 20.90
N ALA A 31 31.87 -18.98 20.45
CA ALA A 31 32.26 -17.86 19.57
C ALA A 31 31.52 -17.87 18.22
N GLN A 32 31.37 -19.05 17.60
CA GLN A 32 30.64 -19.19 16.34
C GLN A 32 29.13 -18.93 16.50
N ARG A 33 28.53 -19.36 17.61
CA ARG A 33 27.13 -19.05 17.94
C ARG A 33 26.92 -17.57 18.13
N ARG A 34 27.86 -16.90 18.83
CA ARG A 34 27.82 -15.45 19.01
C ARG A 34 27.93 -14.73 17.68
N GLU A 35 28.91 -15.06 16.82
CA GLU A 35 29.04 -14.47 15.50
C GLU A 35 27.79 -14.68 14.66
N LEU A 36 27.19 -15.88 14.69
CA LEU A 36 25.94 -16.17 14.01
C LEU A 36 24.79 -15.27 14.50
N GLN A 37 24.66 -15.09 15.82
CA GLN A 37 23.62 -14.26 16.43
C GLN A 37 23.79 -12.77 16.09
N GLU A 38 25.02 -12.30 16.05
CA GLU A 38 25.39 -10.91 15.77
C GLU A 38 25.41 -10.56 14.27
N ARG A 39 25.35 -11.57 13.39
CA ARG A 39 25.45 -11.38 11.96
C ARG A 39 24.11 -11.02 11.35
N TRP A 40 23.81 -9.71 11.29
CA TRP A 40 22.54 -9.19 10.78
C TRP A 40 22.09 -9.80 9.44
N ALA A 41 23.03 -9.98 8.49
CA ALA A 41 22.75 -10.58 7.18
C ALA A 41 22.03 -11.93 7.21
N VAL A 42 22.12 -12.65 8.33
CA VAL A 42 21.49 -13.96 8.57
C VAL A 42 20.03 -13.82 8.93
N TRP A 43 19.72 -12.81 9.73
CA TRP A 43 18.41 -12.62 10.33
C TRP A 43 17.51 -11.68 9.55
N ALA A 44 18.12 -10.83 8.74
CA ALA A 44 17.39 -9.91 7.90
C ALA A 44 16.68 -10.63 6.74
N HIS A 45 15.43 -10.33 6.55
CA HIS A 45 14.72 -10.75 5.34
C HIS A 45 15.09 -9.84 4.14
N PRO A 46 14.84 -10.27 2.88
CA PRO A 46 15.35 -9.57 1.69
C PRO A 46 15.03 -8.07 1.61
N GLY A 47 13.89 -7.65 2.14
CA GLY A 47 13.49 -6.23 2.12
C GLY A 47 14.23 -5.33 3.12
N GLN A 48 14.99 -5.91 4.08
CA GLN A 48 15.79 -5.19 5.06
C GLN A 48 17.24 -5.00 4.61
N HIS A 49 17.59 -5.42 3.39
CA HIS A 49 18.87 -5.20 2.74
C HIS A 49 18.70 -4.36 1.48
N ILE A 50 19.76 -3.67 1.11
CA ILE A 50 19.87 -3.11 -0.23
C ILE A 50 20.03 -4.30 -1.18
N GLY A 51 19.14 -4.43 -2.16
CA GLY A 51 19.15 -5.55 -3.09
C GLY A 51 20.54 -5.73 -3.77
N ALA A 52 20.94 -6.97 -4.00
CA ALA A 52 22.26 -7.31 -4.55
C ALA A 52 22.60 -6.59 -5.86
N GLY A 53 21.58 -6.26 -6.69
CA GLY A 53 21.75 -5.44 -7.91
C GLY A 53 22.06 -3.97 -7.63
N SER A 54 21.81 -3.47 -6.43
CA SER A 54 22.06 -2.10 -6.01
C SER A 54 23.33 -1.97 -5.14
N ALA A 55 23.90 -3.09 -4.70
CA ALA A 55 25.04 -3.11 -3.78
C ALA A 55 26.34 -2.55 -4.41
N GLY A 56 26.43 -2.50 -5.73
CA GLY A 56 27.56 -1.90 -6.49
C GLY A 56 27.25 -0.54 -7.09
N ALA A 57 26.05 0.00 -6.91
CA ALA A 57 25.66 1.28 -7.47
C ALA A 57 25.97 2.44 -6.50
N ASP A 58 26.20 3.63 -7.08
CA ASP A 58 26.39 4.89 -6.34
C ASP A 58 25.07 5.39 -5.74
N TRP A 59 24.43 4.56 -4.89
CA TRP A 59 23.22 4.99 -4.21
C TRP A 59 23.55 6.03 -3.14
N ARG A 60 22.63 6.99 -3.02
CA ARG A 60 22.72 8.04 -2.01
C ARG A 60 21.65 7.95 -0.93
N ILE A 61 20.48 7.50 -1.32
CA ILE A 61 19.33 7.41 -0.41
C ILE A 61 18.73 6.03 -0.55
N TRP A 62 18.63 5.32 0.56
CA TRP A 62 17.91 4.06 0.63
C TRP A 62 16.59 4.27 1.37
N VAL A 63 15.47 4.11 0.66
CA VAL A 63 14.13 4.26 1.23
C VAL A 63 13.54 2.87 1.49
N ILE A 64 13.28 2.56 2.75
CA ILE A 64 12.53 1.37 3.18
C ILE A 64 11.08 1.80 3.38
N LEU A 65 10.27 1.55 2.37
CA LEU A 65 8.85 1.90 2.31
C LEU A 65 8.01 0.65 2.54
N ALA A 66 7.55 0.43 3.76
CA ALA A 66 6.92 -0.85 4.10
C ALA A 66 5.89 -0.73 5.23
N GLY A 67 5.05 -1.76 5.36
CA GLY A 67 4.02 -1.86 6.38
C GLY A 67 4.56 -1.88 7.81
N ARG A 68 3.66 -1.78 8.79
CA ARG A 68 4.00 -1.92 10.22
C ARG A 68 4.50 -3.32 10.51
N GLY A 69 5.44 -3.43 11.46
CA GLY A 69 6.01 -4.73 11.82
C GLY A 69 6.97 -5.32 10.79
N PHE A 70 7.18 -4.68 9.63
CA PHE A 70 8.14 -5.12 8.61
C PHE A 70 9.59 -5.20 9.12
N GLY A 71 9.94 -4.47 10.18
CA GLY A 71 11.31 -4.40 10.70
C GLY A 71 12.14 -3.25 10.15
N LYS A 72 11.49 -2.15 9.70
CA LYS A 72 12.14 -0.95 9.19
C LYS A 72 13.13 -0.33 10.18
N THR A 73 12.68 -0.13 11.43
CA THR A 73 13.50 0.43 12.51
C THR A 73 14.72 -0.43 12.79
N ARG A 74 14.55 -1.76 12.83
CA ARG A 74 15.66 -2.70 13.00
C ARG A 74 16.67 -2.57 11.86
N ALA A 75 16.24 -2.50 10.62
CA ALA A 75 17.13 -2.32 9.47
C ALA A 75 17.91 -1.00 9.54
N GLY A 76 17.26 0.11 9.95
CA GLY A 76 17.91 1.40 10.16
C GLY A 76 18.97 1.35 11.27
N ALA A 77 18.63 0.74 12.41
CA ALA A 77 19.54 0.60 13.55
C ALA A 77 20.76 -0.27 13.20
N GLU A 78 20.57 -1.41 12.55
CA GLU A 78 21.66 -2.29 12.11
C GLU A 78 22.57 -1.60 11.10
N TRP A 79 22.00 -0.83 10.15
CA TRP A 79 22.78 -0.07 9.20
C TRP A 79 23.64 1.00 9.89
N VAL A 80 23.08 1.76 10.83
CA VAL A 80 23.82 2.78 11.59
C VAL A 80 24.92 2.14 12.42
N SER A 81 24.62 1.03 13.12
CA SER A 81 25.60 0.30 13.92
C SER A 81 26.74 -0.24 13.05
N GLN A 82 26.45 -0.76 11.85
CA GLN A 82 27.48 -1.21 10.93
C GLN A 82 28.35 -0.06 10.45
N ILE A 83 27.77 1.11 10.11
CA ILE A 83 28.54 2.31 9.75
C ILE A 83 29.46 2.74 10.90
N ALA A 84 28.96 2.73 12.14
CA ALA A 84 29.76 3.09 13.30
C ALA A 84 30.92 2.11 13.52
N ARG A 85 30.70 0.80 13.34
CA ARG A 85 31.75 -0.24 13.44
C ARG A 85 32.87 -0.03 12.42
N ASP A 86 32.47 0.20 11.17
CA ASP A 86 33.40 0.25 10.04
C ASP A 86 34.16 1.60 9.97
N ASN A 87 33.64 2.65 10.61
CA ASN A 87 34.16 4.01 10.48
C ASN A 87 34.37 4.67 11.85
N PRO A 88 35.54 4.45 12.51
CA PRO A 88 35.88 5.15 13.74
C PRO A 88 35.76 6.66 13.58
N GLY A 89 35.12 7.31 14.54
CA GLY A 89 34.89 8.76 14.51
C GLY A 89 33.81 9.23 13.53
N ALA A 90 33.02 8.32 12.95
CA ALA A 90 31.88 8.68 12.10
C ALA A 90 30.89 9.61 12.83
N ARG A 91 30.41 10.64 12.15
CA ARG A 91 29.32 11.51 12.61
C ARG A 91 28.04 11.13 11.91
N ILE A 92 27.04 10.74 12.67
CA ILE A 92 25.79 10.16 12.19
C ILE A 92 24.62 11.02 12.66
N ALA A 93 23.71 11.43 11.78
CA ALA A 93 22.48 12.10 12.17
C ALA A 93 21.36 11.06 12.37
N LEU A 94 20.69 11.09 13.51
CA LEU A 94 19.44 10.36 13.77
C LEU A 94 18.29 11.35 13.78
N VAL A 95 17.39 11.28 12.81
CA VAL A 95 16.32 12.26 12.65
C VAL A 95 14.97 11.56 12.74
N GLY A 96 14.17 11.91 13.73
CA GLY A 96 12.81 11.40 13.92
C GLY A 96 11.76 12.50 13.89
N ALA A 97 10.48 12.13 13.95
CA ALA A 97 9.38 13.08 13.97
C ALA A 97 9.46 13.99 15.20
N THR A 98 9.70 13.41 16.37
CA THR A 98 9.90 14.12 17.65
C THR A 98 11.17 13.66 18.33
N SER A 99 11.68 14.43 19.30
CA SER A 99 12.84 14.02 20.12
C SER A 99 12.56 12.75 20.91
N GLU A 100 11.32 12.54 21.32
CA GLU A 100 10.88 11.35 22.04
C GLU A 100 10.89 10.11 21.12
N ASP A 101 10.48 10.24 19.86
CA ASP A 101 10.56 9.14 18.88
C ASP A 101 12.02 8.73 18.64
N VAL A 102 12.93 9.71 18.49
CA VAL A 102 14.36 9.39 18.34
C VAL A 102 14.85 8.61 19.56
N ARG A 103 14.56 9.08 20.76
CA ARG A 103 14.99 8.42 21.98
C ARG A 103 14.38 7.02 22.15
N ARG A 104 13.03 6.94 22.16
CA ARG A 104 12.31 5.70 22.51
C ARG A 104 12.26 4.67 21.41
N VAL A 105 12.36 5.08 20.15
CA VAL A 105 12.24 4.16 19.01
C VAL A 105 13.60 3.87 18.40
N MET A 106 14.35 4.93 18.02
CA MET A 106 15.60 4.75 17.28
C MET A 106 16.77 4.34 18.19
N ILE A 107 16.78 4.76 19.49
CA ILE A 107 17.90 4.52 20.40
C ILE A 107 17.58 3.46 21.44
N GLU A 108 16.61 3.69 22.33
CA GLU A 108 16.29 2.85 23.49
C GLU A 108 15.29 1.72 23.18
N GLY A 109 14.62 1.75 21.99
CA GLY A 109 13.58 0.79 21.64
C GLY A 109 14.11 -0.63 21.42
N GLU A 110 13.21 -1.62 21.46
CA GLU A 110 13.52 -3.05 21.28
C GLU A 110 14.22 -3.39 19.95
N SER A 111 14.07 -2.54 18.95
CA SER A 111 14.74 -2.63 17.65
C SER A 111 15.67 -1.43 17.42
N GLY A 112 15.99 -0.67 18.45
CA GLY A 112 16.82 0.52 18.38
C GLY A 112 18.33 0.22 18.53
N LEU A 113 19.12 1.28 18.50
CA LEU A 113 20.59 1.20 18.46
C LEU A 113 21.20 0.50 19.68
N LEU A 114 20.63 0.66 20.88
CA LEU A 114 21.10 -0.03 22.07
C LEU A 114 20.78 -1.54 22.02
N ALA A 115 19.65 -1.92 21.42
CA ALA A 115 19.23 -3.31 21.33
C ALA A 115 19.98 -4.10 20.23
N VAL A 116 20.57 -3.43 19.24
CA VAL A 116 21.35 -4.05 18.16
C VAL A 116 22.86 -4.01 18.43
N ALA A 117 23.28 -3.38 19.52
CA ALA A 117 24.67 -3.33 19.92
C ALA A 117 25.17 -4.74 20.25
N ARG A 118 26.41 -5.06 19.87
CA ARG A 118 27.07 -6.30 20.23
C ARG A 118 27.56 -6.22 21.68
N ASP A 119 27.74 -7.37 22.30
CA ASP A 119 28.14 -7.46 23.71
C ASP A 119 29.44 -6.71 24.07
N ASP A 120 30.31 -6.44 23.08
CA ASP A 120 31.61 -5.78 23.25
C ASP A 120 31.60 -4.30 22.80
N GLU A 121 30.47 -3.76 22.34
CA GLU A 121 30.38 -2.40 21.77
C GLU A 121 30.04 -1.33 22.82
N ASP A 122 29.24 -1.66 23.81
CA ASP A 122 28.78 -0.82 24.93
C ASP A 122 28.52 0.67 24.57
N PRO A 123 27.62 0.95 23.59
CA PRO A 123 27.34 2.33 23.20
C PRO A 123 26.63 3.09 24.34
N VAL A 124 27.10 4.32 24.62
CA VAL A 124 26.60 5.11 25.75
C VAL A 124 25.67 6.21 25.26
N TRP A 125 24.41 6.14 25.64
CA TRP A 125 23.44 7.20 25.39
C TRP A 125 23.49 8.32 26.44
N ARG A 126 23.73 9.55 25.98
CA ARG A 126 23.77 10.77 26.80
C ARG A 126 22.54 11.63 26.48
N SER A 127 21.44 11.39 27.17
CA SER A 127 20.16 12.05 26.92
C SER A 127 20.21 13.58 26.99
N GLY A 128 20.97 14.14 27.95
CA GLY A 128 21.11 15.59 28.08
C GLY A 128 21.86 16.27 26.94
N ALA A 129 22.74 15.52 26.25
CA ALA A 129 23.46 16.02 25.07
C ALA A 129 22.80 15.61 23.74
N GLY A 130 21.85 14.68 23.76
CA GLY A 130 21.25 14.12 22.55
C GLY A 130 22.24 13.29 21.73
N GLU A 131 23.17 12.57 22.38
CA GLU A 131 24.28 11.89 21.74
C GLU A 131 24.40 10.42 22.16
N LEU A 132 24.51 9.51 21.18
CA LEU A 132 24.90 8.13 21.37
C LEU A 132 26.38 8.00 20.95
N ARG A 133 27.24 7.63 21.89
CA ARG A 133 28.68 7.48 21.70
C ARG A 133 29.09 6.02 21.61
N PHE A 134 29.80 5.66 20.58
CA PHE A 134 30.40 4.35 20.40
C PHE A 134 31.85 4.35 20.91
N ALA A 135 32.34 3.18 21.38
CA ALA A 135 33.66 3.05 21.96
C ALA A 135 34.81 3.43 21.00
N ASN A 136 34.60 3.27 19.68
CA ASN A 136 35.58 3.63 18.64
C ASN A 136 35.57 5.12 18.26
N GLY A 137 34.82 5.98 18.99
CA GLY A 137 34.73 7.40 18.75
C GLY A 137 33.68 7.82 17.75
N ALA A 138 32.93 6.90 17.13
CA ALA A 138 31.76 7.25 16.33
C ALA A 138 30.69 7.88 17.21
N LEU A 139 29.94 8.83 16.64
CA LEU A 139 28.94 9.64 17.36
C LEU A 139 27.66 9.73 16.55
N ALA A 140 26.54 9.30 17.12
CA ALA A 140 25.22 9.51 16.54
C ALA A 140 24.46 10.59 17.33
N SER A 141 24.09 11.68 16.66
CA SER A 141 23.39 12.83 17.24
C SER A 141 21.91 12.80 16.90
N ALA A 142 21.07 13.02 17.92
CA ALA A 142 19.62 12.98 17.82
C ALA A 142 19.03 14.34 17.41
N TYR A 143 18.16 14.35 16.43
CA TYR A 143 17.47 15.54 15.91
C TYR A 143 15.97 15.28 15.78
N SER A 144 15.17 16.32 15.97
CA SER A 144 13.73 16.29 15.78
C SER A 144 13.29 17.12 14.59
N ALA A 145 12.37 16.60 13.80
CA ALA A 145 11.72 17.36 12.73
C ALA A 145 10.83 18.51 13.23
N GLU A 146 10.57 18.57 14.54
CA GLU A 146 9.91 19.75 15.15
C GLU A 146 10.85 20.95 15.26
N ALA A 147 12.18 20.71 15.30
CA ALA A 147 13.21 21.74 15.46
C ALA A 147 14.24 21.68 14.32
N PRO A 148 13.86 21.98 13.06
CA PRO A 148 14.72 21.86 11.89
C PRO A 148 16.00 22.70 11.98
N GLU A 149 15.97 23.81 12.72
CA GLU A 149 17.13 24.68 12.90
C GLU A 149 18.29 24.01 13.67
N SER A 150 18.02 22.97 14.46
CA SER A 150 19.07 22.20 15.16
C SER A 150 20.03 21.46 14.22
N LEU A 151 19.62 21.24 12.97
CA LEU A 151 20.43 20.65 11.92
C LEU A 151 21.35 21.65 11.21
N ARG A 152 21.20 22.96 11.48
CA ARG A 152 22.10 23.99 10.93
C ARG A 152 23.39 24.04 11.72
N GLY A 153 24.49 23.89 11.04
CA GLY A 153 25.84 23.94 11.62
C GLY A 153 26.50 22.56 11.77
N PRO A 154 25.85 21.57 12.42
CA PRO A 154 26.45 20.23 12.50
C PRO A 154 26.69 19.60 11.13
N GLU A 155 27.77 18.81 11.05
CA GLU A 155 28.19 18.11 9.84
C GLU A 155 28.15 16.60 10.08
N HIS A 156 27.68 15.84 9.08
CA HIS A 156 27.49 14.40 9.19
C HIS A 156 28.04 13.66 7.96
N HIS A 157 28.49 12.42 8.17
CA HIS A 157 28.85 11.47 7.12
C HIS A 157 27.62 10.79 6.56
N VAL A 158 26.70 10.39 7.44
CA VAL A 158 25.48 9.66 7.09
C VAL A 158 24.31 10.09 7.97
N ALA A 159 23.08 9.75 7.54
CA ALA A 159 21.89 9.98 8.32
C ALA A 159 20.92 8.79 8.28
N TRP A 160 20.20 8.57 9.36
CA TRP A 160 19.02 7.74 9.43
C TRP A 160 17.81 8.61 9.76
N CYS A 161 16.84 8.64 8.85
CA CYS A 161 15.61 9.41 8.92
C CYS A 161 14.43 8.46 9.14
N ASP A 162 13.86 8.46 10.36
CA ASP A 162 12.76 7.57 10.70
C ASP A 162 11.40 8.28 10.56
N GLU A 163 10.44 7.55 9.97
CA GLU A 163 9.05 7.97 9.77
C GLU A 163 8.89 9.37 9.13
N VAL A 164 9.64 9.64 8.05
CA VAL A 164 9.63 10.95 7.35
C VAL A 164 8.25 11.41 6.94
N ALA A 165 7.32 10.48 6.70
CA ALA A 165 5.93 10.78 6.37
C ALA A 165 5.12 11.35 7.55
N LYS A 166 5.68 11.36 8.78
CA LYS A 166 5.10 11.98 9.97
C LYS A 166 5.71 13.34 10.33
N TRP A 167 6.76 13.77 9.60
CA TRP A 167 7.49 14.98 9.95
C TRP A 167 6.66 16.25 9.73
N ARG A 168 6.45 17.00 10.80
CA ARG A 168 5.64 18.24 10.78
C ARG A 168 6.30 19.35 9.95
N ASN A 169 7.62 19.55 10.10
CA ASN A 169 8.40 20.53 9.33
C ASN A 169 9.34 19.80 8.33
N GLY A 170 8.79 18.85 7.58
CA GLY A 170 9.56 17.86 6.81
C GLY A 170 10.51 18.49 5.79
N ASP A 171 10.03 19.43 4.97
CA ASP A 171 10.87 20.07 3.95
C ASP A 171 12.05 20.84 4.55
N ALA A 172 11.81 21.68 5.57
CA ALA A 172 12.85 22.43 6.24
C ALA A 172 13.89 21.51 6.92
N THR A 173 13.42 20.43 7.56
CA THR A 173 14.29 19.43 8.21
C THR A 173 15.15 18.73 7.17
N TRP A 174 14.54 18.29 6.07
CA TRP A 174 15.26 17.62 4.99
C TRP A 174 16.32 18.52 4.35
N ASP A 175 15.98 19.77 4.03
CA ASP A 175 16.89 20.70 3.39
C ASP A 175 18.09 21.04 4.30
N ASN A 176 17.86 21.27 5.61
CA ASN A 176 18.93 21.51 6.57
C ASN A 176 19.84 20.27 6.74
N LEU A 177 19.24 19.05 6.79
CA LEU A 177 19.98 17.80 6.85
C LEU A 177 20.88 17.63 5.61
N MET A 178 20.32 17.83 4.40
CA MET A 178 21.08 17.71 3.14
C MET A 178 22.27 18.66 3.08
N MET A 179 22.14 19.88 3.61
CA MET A 179 23.26 20.83 3.71
C MET A 179 24.33 20.38 4.73
N GLY A 180 23.92 19.67 5.79
CA GLY A 180 24.81 19.14 6.83
C GLY A 180 25.51 17.83 6.43
N LEU A 181 25.03 17.11 5.42
CA LEU A 181 25.58 15.85 4.93
C LEU A 181 26.74 16.10 3.94
N ARG A 182 27.90 16.48 4.47
CA ARG A 182 29.05 16.90 3.67
C ARG A 182 30.39 16.33 4.14
N LEU A 183 30.37 15.41 5.10
CA LEU A 183 31.57 14.72 5.52
C LEU A 183 31.80 13.43 4.71
N GLY A 184 33.07 13.09 4.49
CA GLY A 184 33.44 11.90 3.71
C GLY A 184 33.25 12.07 2.21
N THR A 185 33.47 10.99 1.46
CA THR A 185 33.44 10.99 -0.02
C THR A 185 32.05 10.70 -0.58
N LEU A 186 31.21 9.98 0.16
CA LEU A 186 29.88 9.57 -0.29
C LEU A 186 28.88 9.60 0.87
N PRO A 187 28.31 10.77 1.18
CA PRO A 187 27.25 10.86 2.19
C PRO A 187 26.03 10.02 1.78
N ARG A 188 25.52 9.23 2.73
CA ARG A 188 24.39 8.32 2.51
C ARG A 188 23.29 8.53 3.53
N ILE A 189 22.04 8.29 3.11
CA ILE A 189 20.86 8.39 3.96
C ILE A 189 20.08 7.09 3.89
N VAL A 190 19.64 6.60 5.04
CA VAL A 190 18.57 5.61 5.14
C VAL A 190 17.30 6.31 5.60
N VAL A 191 16.21 6.09 4.88
CA VAL A 191 14.88 6.58 5.19
C VAL A 191 13.98 5.39 5.50
N THR A 192 13.42 5.35 6.69
CA THR A 192 12.46 4.33 7.12
C THR A 192 11.09 4.99 7.31
N THR A 193 10.06 4.52 6.61
CA THR A 193 8.72 5.11 6.75
C THR A 193 7.61 4.16 6.30
N THR A 194 6.43 4.34 6.87
CA THR A 194 5.20 3.81 6.29
C THR A 194 4.78 4.69 5.11
N PRO A 195 4.18 4.12 4.05
CA PRO A 195 3.80 4.88 2.87
C PRO A 195 2.61 5.80 3.15
N ARG A 196 2.87 7.11 3.12
CA ARG A 196 1.85 8.15 3.15
C ARG A 196 2.14 9.15 2.04
N PRO A 197 1.13 9.61 1.29
CA PRO A 197 1.31 10.45 0.11
C PRO A 197 1.62 11.92 0.46
N VAL A 198 2.63 12.14 1.33
CA VAL A 198 3.08 13.49 1.71
C VAL A 198 4.07 14.04 0.68
N ALA A 199 4.07 15.36 0.50
CA ALA A 199 4.90 16.04 -0.49
C ALA A 199 6.41 15.72 -0.32
N LEU A 200 6.91 15.70 0.92
CA LEU A 200 8.29 15.37 1.22
C LEU A 200 8.66 13.97 0.72
N LEU A 201 7.82 12.94 0.98
CA LEU A 201 8.14 11.58 0.55
C LEU A 201 8.19 11.47 -0.97
N ARG A 202 7.24 12.11 -1.70
CA ARG A 202 7.27 12.16 -3.17
C ARG A 202 8.56 12.83 -3.67
N ARG A 203 8.93 13.96 -3.06
CA ARG A 203 10.18 14.68 -3.37
C ARG A 203 11.40 13.78 -3.17
N ILE A 204 11.51 13.08 -2.05
CA ILE A 204 12.62 12.15 -1.77
C ILE A 204 12.67 11.03 -2.82
N LEU A 205 11.52 10.42 -3.11
CA LEU A 205 11.42 9.31 -4.06
C LEU A 205 11.79 9.70 -5.51
N ALA A 206 11.72 10.99 -5.85
CA ALA A 206 12.08 11.53 -7.16
C ALA A 206 13.57 11.93 -7.27
N LEU A 207 14.35 11.92 -6.17
CA LEU A 207 15.75 12.29 -6.18
C LEU A 207 16.62 11.24 -6.93
N PRO A 208 17.70 11.68 -7.59
CA PRO A 208 18.65 10.76 -8.21
C PRO A 208 19.38 9.92 -7.15
N GLY A 209 19.75 8.70 -7.49
CA GLY A 209 20.47 7.79 -6.59
C GLY A 209 19.62 7.21 -5.46
N VAL A 210 18.28 7.25 -5.60
CA VAL A 210 17.35 6.60 -4.66
C VAL A 210 17.20 5.14 -5.00
N VAL A 211 17.42 4.28 -4.00
CA VAL A 211 17.11 2.85 -4.02
C VAL A 211 15.95 2.59 -3.08
N ARG A 212 15.01 1.75 -3.48
CA ARG A 212 13.80 1.44 -2.70
C ARG A 212 13.76 -0.02 -2.29
N SER A 213 13.46 -0.26 -1.02
CA SER A 213 12.95 -1.53 -0.53
C SER A 213 11.48 -1.36 -0.18
N GLN A 214 10.65 -2.27 -0.65
CA GLN A 214 9.23 -2.32 -0.33
C GLN A 214 8.90 -3.65 0.30
N GLY A 215 7.89 -3.67 1.17
CA GLY A 215 7.44 -4.91 1.76
C GLY A 215 6.20 -4.78 2.64
N ARG A 216 5.63 -5.93 2.92
CA ARG A 216 4.39 -6.08 3.67
C ARG A 216 4.68 -6.56 5.08
N THR A 217 3.78 -6.30 6.02
CA THR A 217 3.86 -6.83 7.39
C THR A 217 4.11 -8.35 7.40
N ARG A 218 3.43 -9.09 6.54
CA ARG A 218 3.54 -10.56 6.43
C ARG A 218 4.87 -11.06 5.85
N ASP A 219 5.67 -10.21 5.25
CA ASP A 219 6.98 -10.60 4.71
C ASP A 219 8.03 -10.73 5.83
N ASN A 220 7.72 -10.22 7.03
CA ASN A 220 8.57 -10.40 8.21
C ASN A 220 8.27 -11.74 8.88
N VAL A 221 9.14 -12.71 8.63
CA VAL A 221 9.06 -14.09 9.17
C VAL A 221 9.23 -14.18 10.69
N HIS A 222 9.67 -13.11 11.35
CA HIS A 222 9.88 -13.06 12.81
C HIS A 222 8.63 -12.64 13.59
N LEU A 223 7.57 -12.19 12.90
CA LEU A 223 6.31 -11.85 13.55
C LEU A 223 5.53 -13.12 13.94
N PRO A 224 4.86 -13.13 15.10
CA PRO A 224 3.93 -14.21 15.45
C PRO A 224 2.82 -14.35 14.41
N ALA A 225 2.55 -15.57 13.94
CA ALA A 225 1.50 -15.84 12.95
C ALA A 225 0.14 -15.33 13.42
N SER A 226 -0.19 -15.51 14.71
CA SER A 226 -1.44 -15.01 15.32
C SER A 226 -1.61 -13.49 15.21
N PHE A 227 -0.51 -12.73 15.35
CA PHE A 227 -0.54 -11.28 15.16
C PHE A 227 -0.84 -10.93 13.69
N VAL A 228 -0.15 -11.56 12.74
CA VAL A 228 -0.35 -11.31 11.30
C VAL A 228 -1.78 -11.65 10.89
N GLU A 229 -2.30 -12.79 11.35
CA GLU A 229 -3.69 -13.20 11.09
C GLU A 229 -4.72 -12.21 11.65
N ALA A 230 -4.57 -11.83 12.93
CA ALA A 230 -5.50 -10.90 13.59
C ALA A 230 -5.52 -9.53 12.91
N VAL A 231 -4.35 -8.97 12.56
CA VAL A 231 -4.26 -7.67 11.91
C VAL A 231 -4.76 -7.73 10.47
N THR A 232 -4.45 -8.82 9.75
CA THR A 232 -4.95 -9.01 8.38
C THR A 232 -6.48 -9.14 8.40
N ALA A 233 -7.06 -9.93 9.30
CA ALA A 233 -8.51 -10.08 9.41
C ALA A 233 -9.22 -8.74 9.73
N SER A 234 -8.60 -7.87 10.53
CA SER A 234 -9.18 -6.59 10.93
C SER A 234 -9.13 -5.53 9.84
N TYR A 235 -8.12 -5.57 8.96
CA TYR A 235 -7.85 -4.49 8.01
C TYR A 235 -7.78 -4.94 6.55
N ALA A 236 -8.06 -6.22 6.24
CA ALA A 236 -8.04 -6.73 4.86
C ALA A 236 -8.97 -5.90 3.97
N GLY A 237 -8.46 -5.49 2.80
CA GLY A 237 -9.20 -4.73 1.81
C GLY A 237 -9.46 -3.26 2.15
N THR A 238 -9.11 -2.78 3.35
CA THR A 238 -9.24 -1.36 3.69
C THR A 238 -8.04 -0.55 3.18
N ARG A 239 -8.23 0.76 2.96
CA ARG A 239 -7.11 1.69 2.67
C ARG A 239 -6.01 1.59 3.74
N LEU A 240 -6.42 1.59 5.01
CA LEU A 240 -5.49 1.49 6.13
C LEU A 240 -4.70 0.19 6.09
N GLY A 241 -5.34 -0.94 5.76
CA GLY A 241 -4.67 -2.22 5.56
C GLY A 241 -3.64 -2.18 4.44
N ARG A 242 -4.01 -1.69 3.27
CA ARG A 242 -3.10 -1.54 2.13
C ARG A 242 -1.91 -0.64 2.44
N GLN A 243 -2.15 0.51 3.08
CA GLN A 243 -1.08 1.44 3.45
C GLN A 243 -0.22 0.91 4.61
N GLU A 244 -0.83 0.50 5.73
CA GLU A 244 -0.12 0.18 6.96
C GLU A 244 0.38 -1.28 7.03
N LEU A 245 -0.26 -2.23 6.30
CA LEU A 245 0.15 -3.63 6.27
C LEU A 245 0.81 -4.06 4.97
N ASP A 246 0.26 -3.65 3.81
CA ASP A 246 0.82 -4.03 2.52
C ASP A 246 1.90 -3.07 2.03
N GLY A 247 2.10 -1.93 2.70
CA GLY A 247 3.15 -0.99 2.37
C GLY A 247 2.91 -0.25 1.05
N GLU A 248 1.66 -0.10 0.62
CA GLU A 248 1.30 0.57 -0.61
C GLU A 248 1.24 2.08 -0.44
N LEU A 249 1.92 2.82 -1.32
CA LEU A 249 1.76 4.27 -1.41
C LEU A 249 0.52 4.59 -2.25
N ILE A 250 -0.58 4.89 -1.57
CA ILE A 250 -1.86 5.21 -2.20
C ILE A 250 -1.93 6.72 -2.41
N GLU A 251 -1.78 7.16 -3.66
CA GLU A 251 -1.88 8.57 -4.03
C GLU A 251 -3.34 8.99 -4.22
N GLU A 252 -3.65 10.25 -3.91
CA GLU A 252 -4.92 10.87 -4.24
C GLU A 252 -4.76 11.67 -5.53
N VAL A 253 -5.67 11.43 -6.46
CA VAL A 253 -5.72 12.16 -7.73
C VAL A 253 -6.34 13.53 -7.48
N ALA A 254 -5.65 14.58 -7.90
CA ALA A 254 -6.17 15.95 -7.75
C ALA A 254 -7.44 16.14 -8.60
N GLY A 255 -8.52 16.65 -7.98
CA GLY A 255 -9.80 16.83 -8.65
C GLY A 255 -10.59 15.54 -8.87
N ALA A 256 -10.23 14.44 -8.21
CA ALA A 256 -11.00 13.21 -8.25
C ALA A 256 -12.42 13.40 -7.72
N LEU A 257 -13.39 12.75 -8.36
CA LEU A 257 -14.80 12.77 -7.97
C LEU A 257 -15.05 12.04 -6.63
N TRP A 258 -14.23 11.02 -6.33
CA TRP A 258 -14.23 10.32 -5.04
C TRP A 258 -12.87 10.43 -4.39
N THR A 259 -12.87 10.73 -3.10
CA THR A 259 -11.69 10.60 -2.26
C THR A 259 -11.75 9.29 -1.47
N ARG A 260 -10.59 8.77 -1.07
CA ARG A 260 -10.54 7.58 -0.21
C ARG A 260 -11.29 7.78 1.11
N ASP A 261 -11.15 8.96 1.70
CA ASP A 261 -11.79 9.29 2.96
C ASP A 261 -13.32 9.33 2.82
N LEU A 262 -13.84 9.81 1.68
CA LEU A 262 -15.27 9.76 1.38
C LEU A 262 -15.76 8.31 1.33
N LEU A 263 -15.10 7.43 0.58
CA LEU A 263 -15.48 6.01 0.46
C LEU A 263 -15.42 5.28 1.81
N GLU A 264 -14.38 5.49 2.60
CA GLU A 264 -14.27 4.90 3.95
C GLU A 264 -15.39 5.39 4.88
N SER A 265 -15.76 6.67 4.82
CA SER A 265 -16.86 7.23 5.62
C SER A 265 -18.24 6.70 5.21
N ARG A 266 -18.34 6.07 4.05
CA ARG A 266 -19.57 5.47 3.48
C ARG A 266 -19.55 3.95 3.51
N ARG A 267 -18.78 3.34 4.41
CA ARG A 267 -18.69 1.90 4.56
C ARG A 267 -19.59 1.41 5.68
N VAL A 268 -20.31 0.32 5.42
CA VAL A 268 -21.16 -0.37 6.39
C VAL A 268 -20.88 -1.89 6.36
N ALA A 269 -21.20 -2.57 7.46
CA ALA A 269 -21.00 -4.02 7.56
C ALA A 269 -22.09 -4.82 6.81
N CYS A 270 -23.30 -4.26 6.72
CA CYS A 270 -24.42 -4.90 6.02
C CYS A 270 -25.40 -3.85 5.49
N ALA A 271 -26.10 -4.17 4.41
CA ALA A 271 -27.21 -3.38 3.93
C ALA A 271 -28.46 -3.64 4.83
N PRO A 272 -29.38 -2.65 4.96
CA PRO A 272 -30.69 -2.89 5.53
C PRO A 272 -31.52 -3.82 4.62
N ALA A 273 -32.81 -4.03 4.98
CA ALA A 273 -33.72 -4.77 4.11
C ALA A 273 -33.71 -4.21 2.69
N VAL A 274 -33.39 -5.08 1.72
CA VAL A 274 -33.22 -4.71 0.32
C VAL A 274 -34.59 -4.68 -0.38
N ALA A 275 -34.88 -3.57 -1.06
CA ALA A 275 -36.10 -3.38 -1.83
C ALA A 275 -35.97 -3.74 -3.31
N ARG A 276 -34.75 -3.57 -3.88
CA ARG A 276 -34.44 -3.83 -5.29
C ARG A 276 -32.93 -4.03 -5.49
N VAL A 277 -32.55 -4.94 -6.40
CA VAL A 277 -31.16 -5.13 -6.79
C VAL A 277 -30.97 -4.92 -8.29
N VAL A 278 -29.93 -4.22 -8.66
CA VAL A 278 -29.50 -4.01 -10.05
C VAL A 278 -28.03 -4.36 -10.21
N VAL A 279 -27.70 -5.11 -11.26
CA VAL A 279 -26.31 -5.38 -11.66
C VAL A 279 -25.97 -4.48 -12.84
N GLY A 280 -24.95 -3.65 -12.67
CA GLY A 280 -24.36 -2.85 -13.75
C GLY A 280 -23.25 -3.63 -14.45
N VAL A 281 -23.18 -3.50 -15.76
CA VAL A 281 -22.21 -4.18 -16.60
C VAL A 281 -21.59 -3.19 -17.60
N ASP A 282 -20.26 -3.09 -17.59
CA ASP A 282 -19.49 -2.42 -18.63
C ASP A 282 -18.67 -3.48 -19.37
N PRO A 283 -19.16 -3.97 -20.53
CA PRO A 283 -18.48 -5.00 -21.29
C PRO A 283 -17.18 -4.50 -21.90
N PRO A 284 -16.12 -5.36 -22.07
CA PRO A 284 -14.87 -4.94 -22.67
C PRO A 284 -15.08 -4.45 -24.11
N ALA A 285 -14.45 -3.30 -24.42
CA ALA A 285 -14.46 -2.70 -25.74
C ALA A 285 -13.44 -3.37 -26.65
N GLY A 286 -13.77 -4.39 -27.37
CA GLY A 286 -12.90 -4.85 -28.43
C GLY A 286 -12.55 -6.34 -28.45
N SER A 287 -11.94 -6.78 -29.44
CA SER A 287 -11.52 -8.05 -30.02
C SER A 287 -11.89 -9.35 -29.27
N VAL A 288 -12.36 -10.28 -30.05
CA VAL A 288 -12.67 -11.69 -29.70
C VAL A 288 -11.50 -12.44 -29.01
N THR A 289 -10.34 -11.82 -28.92
CA THR A 289 -9.10 -12.38 -28.37
C THR A 289 -8.62 -11.64 -27.12
N GLY A 290 -9.48 -11.27 -26.18
CA GLY A 290 -9.16 -10.67 -24.89
C GLY A 290 -7.67 -10.32 -24.70
N GLY A 291 -7.28 -9.06 -24.97
CA GLY A 291 -5.90 -8.61 -24.70
C GLY A 291 -5.66 -8.52 -23.20
N PRO A 292 -4.43 -8.65 -22.70
CA PRO A 292 -4.11 -8.42 -21.31
C PRO A 292 -4.45 -6.96 -20.98
N GLY A 293 -5.52 -6.73 -20.20
CA GLY A 293 -5.91 -5.41 -19.73
C GLY A 293 -7.37 -5.00 -19.90
N ASP A 294 -8.17 -5.66 -20.74
CA ASP A 294 -9.60 -5.36 -20.84
C ASP A 294 -10.38 -6.15 -19.79
N ALA A 295 -11.02 -5.42 -18.87
CA ALA A 295 -11.91 -6.00 -17.86
C ALA A 295 -13.37 -5.82 -18.27
N CYS A 296 -14.23 -6.77 -17.86
CA CYS A 296 -15.66 -6.54 -17.81
C CYS A 296 -16.01 -6.04 -16.42
N GLY A 297 -16.47 -4.80 -16.31
CA GLY A 297 -17.00 -4.26 -15.06
C GLY A 297 -18.35 -4.91 -14.74
N ILE A 298 -18.50 -5.46 -13.53
CA ILE A 298 -19.73 -6.12 -13.04
C ILE A 298 -19.92 -5.72 -11.58
N VAL A 299 -20.92 -4.88 -11.29
CA VAL A 299 -21.14 -4.39 -9.92
C VAL A 299 -22.61 -4.55 -9.54
N ALA A 300 -22.88 -5.21 -8.40
CA ALA A 300 -24.21 -5.34 -7.82
C ALA A 300 -24.50 -4.19 -6.86
N VAL A 301 -25.65 -3.52 -7.04
CA VAL A 301 -26.12 -2.40 -6.22
C VAL A 301 -27.56 -2.65 -5.78
N ALA A 302 -27.82 -2.45 -4.48
CA ALA A 302 -29.16 -2.55 -3.92
C ALA A 302 -29.75 -1.17 -3.61
N LEU A 303 -31.09 -1.06 -3.71
CA LEU A 303 -31.86 -0.04 -3.05
C LEU A 303 -32.30 -0.57 -1.68
N GLY A 304 -31.88 0.08 -0.61
CA GLY A 304 -32.34 -0.24 0.73
C GLY A 304 -33.77 0.24 0.98
N GLY A 305 -34.47 -0.38 1.94
CA GLY A 305 -35.79 0.06 2.39
C GLY A 305 -35.81 1.49 2.97
N ASP A 306 -34.64 2.01 3.34
CA ASP A 306 -34.40 3.40 3.76
C ASP A 306 -34.25 4.39 2.58
N GLY A 307 -34.27 3.88 1.35
CA GLY A 307 -34.18 4.69 0.13
C GLY A 307 -32.75 5.09 -0.27
N PHE A 308 -31.70 4.45 0.31
CA PHE A 308 -30.31 4.66 -0.03
C PHE A 308 -29.77 3.54 -0.93
N GLY A 309 -28.68 3.83 -1.67
CA GLY A 309 -28.01 2.87 -2.54
C GLY A 309 -26.89 2.14 -1.80
N TYR A 310 -26.77 0.84 -1.99
CA TYR A 310 -25.76 -0.01 -1.35
C TYR A 310 -25.01 -0.84 -2.38
N VAL A 311 -23.71 -0.66 -2.49
CA VAL A 311 -22.84 -1.53 -3.30
C VAL A 311 -22.67 -2.83 -2.55
N LEU A 312 -23.07 -3.94 -3.16
CA LEU A 312 -23.09 -5.27 -2.54
C LEU A 312 -21.87 -6.11 -2.94
N GLU A 313 -21.48 -6.05 -4.22
CA GLU A 313 -20.39 -6.87 -4.76
C GLU A 313 -19.73 -6.19 -5.98
N ASP A 314 -18.41 -6.30 -6.07
CA ASP A 314 -17.63 -6.12 -7.30
C ASP A 314 -17.27 -7.53 -7.84
N ALA A 315 -18.01 -8.00 -8.82
CA ALA A 315 -17.84 -9.30 -9.49
C ALA A 315 -17.11 -9.19 -10.82
N SER A 316 -16.42 -8.08 -11.06
CA SER A 316 -15.72 -7.78 -12.32
C SER A 316 -14.63 -8.81 -12.63
N VAL A 317 -14.48 -9.14 -13.91
CA VAL A 317 -13.52 -10.14 -14.40
C VAL A 317 -12.60 -9.54 -15.47
N ALA A 318 -11.33 -9.89 -15.43
CA ALA A 318 -10.32 -9.45 -16.40
C ALA A 318 -9.94 -10.60 -17.32
N GLY A 319 -9.68 -10.32 -18.61
CA GLY A 319 -9.19 -11.29 -19.59
C GLY A 319 -10.17 -12.42 -19.89
N ALA A 320 -11.44 -12.29 -19.57
CA ALA A 320 -12.45 -13.32 -19.81
C ALA A 320 -12.94 -13.31 -21.26
N SER A 321 -13.26 -14.49 -21.80
CA SER A 321 -13.97 -14.61 -23.08
C SER A 321 -15.40 -14.04 -22.98
N PRO A 322 -16.07 -13.75 -24.10
CA PRO A 322 -17.46 -13.29 -24.10
C PRO A 322 -18.39 -14.18 -23.25
N GLU A 323 -18.29 -15.48 -23.38
CA GLU A 323 -19.07 -16.44 -22.58
C GLU A 323 -18.65 -16.42 -21.10
N GLY A 324 -17.35 -16.16 -20.83
CA GLY A 324 -16.81 -16.11 -19.48
C GLY A 324 -17.34 -14.94 -18.67
N TRP A 325 -17.30 -13.72 -19.21
CA TRP A 325 -17.84 -12.55 -18.50
C TRP A 325 -19.39 -12.59 -18.43
N ALA A 326 -20.07 -13.11 -19.46
CA ALA A 326 -21.54 -13.24 -19.41
C ALA A 326 -21.98 -14.22 -18.33
N ARG A 327 -21.22 -15.31 -18.12
CA ARG A 327 -21.45 -16.23 -17.01
C ARG A 327 -21.25 -15.55 -15.67
N ALA A 328 -20.19 -14.76 -15.50
CA ALA A 328 -19.94 -13.99 -14.26
C ALA A 328 -21.10 -13.02 -13.96
N VAL A 329 -21.65 -12.37 -15.00
CA VAL A 329 -22.85 -11.51 -14.85
C VAL A 329 -24.06 -12.34 -14.38
N ALA A 330 -24.33 -13.49 -15.02
CA ALA A 330 -25.46 -14.33 -14.66
C ALA A 330 -25.34 -14.87 -13.21
N GLU A 331 -24.12 -15.29 -12.82
CA GLU A 331 -23.84 -15.75 -11.46
C GLU A 331 -24.01 -14.63 -10.44
N CYS A 332 -23.52 -13.42 -10.69
CA CYS A 332 -23.71 -12.26 -9.83
C CYS A 332 -25.19 -11.91 -9.71
N ALA A 333 -25.93 -11.85 -10.82
CA ALA A 333 -27.36 -11.59 -10.83
C ALA A 333 -28.14 -12.64 -10.03
N ALA A 334 -27.81 -13.90 -10.17
CA ALA A 334 -28.46 -15.00 -9.43
C ALA A 334 -28.16 -14.94 -7.92
N ARG A 335 -26.89 -14.70 -7.51
CA ARG A 335 -26.49 -14.58 -6.09
C ARG A 335 -27.27 -13.51 -5.35
N HIS A 336 -27.51 -12.39 -6.00
CA HIS A 336 -28.18 -11.24 -5.39
C HIS A 336 -29.67 -11.15 -5.73
N GLY A 337 -30.23 -12.09 -6.49
CA GLY A 337 -31.60 -12.05 -6.94
C GLY A 337 -31.93 -10.77 -7.70
N ALA A 338 -31.09 -10.41 -8.67
CA ALA A 338 -31.16 -9.10 -9.33
C ALA A 338 -32.48 -8.93 -10.11
N ASP A 339 -33.17 -7.84 -9.84
CA ASP A 339 -34.39 -7.43 -10.57
C ASP A 339 -34.08 -6.93 -11.99
N ARG A 340 -32.84 -6.49 -12.23
CA ARG A 340 -32.39 -5.99 -13.53
C ARG A 340 -30.87 -6.06 -13.70
N VAL A 341 -30.44 -6.33 -14.94
CA VAL A 341 -29.08 -6.17 -15.39
C VAL A 341 -29.03 -5.01 -16.37
N ILE A 342 -28.22 -4.00 -16.10
CA ILE A 342 -27.99 -2.84 -16.99
C ILE A 342 -26.64 -3.00 -17.67
N ALA A 343 -26.61 -3.17 -18.99
CA ALA A 343 -25.38 -3.35 -19.74
C ALA A 343 -25.17 -2.20 -20.73
N GLU A 344 -23.96 -1.61 -20.73
CA GLU A 344 -23.57 -0.62 -21.74
C GLU A 344 -23.43 -1.30 -23.11
N ALA A 345 -23.98 -0.65 -24.16
CA ALA A 345 -24.06 -1.19 -25.51
C ALA A 345 -23.45 -0.27 -26.57
N ASN A 346 -22.60 0.67 -26.21
CA ASN A 346 -21.96 1.60 -27.14
C ASN A 346 -21.05 0.88 -28.14
N GLN A 347 -20.36 -0.14 -27.67
CA GLN A 347 -19.54 -1.01 -28.49
C GLN A 347 -20.12 -2.42 -28.47
N GLY A 348 -20.58 -2.92 -29.61
CA GLY A 348 -21.10 -4.27 -29.73
C GLY A 348 -22.62 -4.46 -29.55
N GLY A 349 -23.39 -3.47 -29.16
CA GLY A 349 -24.86 -3.41 -29.11
C GLY A 349 -25.64 -4.74 -29.04
N LYS A 350 -26.09 -5.26 -30.17
CA LYS A 350 -26.82 -6.53 -30.27
C LYS A 350 -25.99 -7.76 -29.84
N MET A 351 -24.65 -7.69 -29.98
CA MET A 351 -23.76 -8.78 -29.58
C MET A 351 -23.77 -8.91 -28.05
N VAL A 352 -23.70 -7.81 -27.30
CA VAL A 352 -23.77 -7.83 -25.82
C VAL A 352 -25.06 -8.51 -25.35
N ALA A 353 -26.21 -8.14 -25.94
CA ALA A 353 -27.47 -8.78 -25.61
C ALA A 353 -27.49 -10.28 -25.94
N SER A 354 -26.91 -10.66 -27.09
CA SER A 354 -26.86 -12.06 -27.51
C SER A 354 -26.00 -12.91 -26.60
N VAL A 355 -24.82 -12.40 -26.18
CA VAL A 355 -23.89 -13.09 -25.30
C VAL A 355 -24.50 -13.27 -23.90
N LEU A 356 -25.13 -12.22 -23.35
CA LEU A 356 -25.84 -12.29 -22.06
C LEU A 356 -27.02 -13.28 -22.11
N ALA A 357 -27.84 -13.25 -23.17
CA ALA A 357 -28.93 -14.19 -23.38
C ALA A 357 -28.44 -15.64 -23.57
N GLY A 358 -27.22 -15.82 -24.08
CA GLY A 358 -26.56 -17.12 -24.18
C GLY A 358 -26.21 -17.72 -22.80
N ALA A 359 -25.86 -16.87 -21.85
CA ALA A 359 -25.54 -17.30 -20.49
C ALA A 359 -26.82 -17.59 -19.67
N ASP A 360 -27.82 -16.71 -19.75
CA ASP A 360 -29.14 -16.92 -19.12
C ASP A 360 -30.23 -16.14 -19.88
N ARG A 361 -31.20 -16.87 -20.45
CA ARG A 361 -32.32 -16.27 -21.19
C ARG A 361 -33.36 -15.60 -20.29
N ALA A 362 -33.41 -15.99 -19.01
CA ALA A 362 -34.35 -15.42 -18.05
C ALA A 362 -33.85 -14.13 -17.40
N MET A 363 -32.58 -13.81 -17.59
CA MET A 363 -31.96 -12.64 -17.00
C MET A 363 -32.62 -11.34 -17.54
N PRO A 364 -33.08 -10.44 -16.66
CA PRO A 364 -33.81 -9.22 -17.07
C PRO A 364 -32.86 -8.12 -17.55
N VAL A 365 -32.27 -8.30 -18.75
CA VAL A 365 -31.26 -7.39 -19.33
C VAL A 365 -31.92 -6.16 -19.96
N ARG A 366 -31.39 -4.98 -19.62
CA ARG A 366 -31.66 -3.72 -20.31
C ARG A 366 -30.36 -3.15 -20.86
N LEU A 367 -30.30 -2.93 -22.16
CA LEU A 367 -29.18 -2.24 -22.78
C LEU A 367 -29.34 -0.73 -22.65
N VAL A 368 -28.22 -0.06 -22.37
CA VAL A 368 -28.11 1.40 -22.28
C VAL A 368 -27.00 1.92 -23.20
N HIS A 369 -27.16 3.16 -23.65
CA HIS A 369 -26.15 3.83 -24.45
C HIS A 369 -25.66 5.08 -23.74
N ALA A 370 -24.35 5.25 -23.66
CA ALA A 370 -23.73 6.45 -23.11
C ALA A 370 -23.87 7.60 -24.12
N SER A 371 -24.52 8.65 -23.71
CA SER A 371 -24.62 9.92 -24.45
C SER A 371 -23.67 10.99 -23.89
N LEU A 372 -23.13 10.78 -22.68
CA LEU A 372 -22.22 11.67 -21.99
C LEU A 372 -20.90 10.96 -21.72
N GLY A 373 -19.81 11.70 -21.55
CA GLY A 373 -18.52 11.16 -21.11
C GLY A 373 -18.58 10.50 -19.72
N LYS A 374 -17.62 9.62 -19.42
CA LYS A 374 -17.59 8.83 -18.19
C LYS A 374 -17.66 9.69 -16.92
N SER A 375 -16.85 10.75 -16.83
CA SER A 375 -16.88 11.68 -15.67
C SER A 375 -18.23 12.37 -15.51
N ALA A 376 -18.81 12.88 -16.58
CA ALA A 376 -20.11 13.57 -16.53
C ALA A 376 -21.27 12.65 -16.09
N ARG A 377 -21.18 11.34 -16.38
CA ARG A 377 -22.14 10.33 -15.87
C ARG A 377 -21.87 10.00 -14.40
N ALA A 378 -20.62 10.06 -13.98
CA ALA A 378 -20.17 9.73 -12.65
C ALA A 378 -20.46 10.84 -11.61
N GLU A 379 -20.44 12.12 -12.01
CA GLU A 379 -20.66 13.27 -11.12
C GLU A 379 -21.97 13.16 -10.29
N PRO A 380 -23.15 12.86 -10.87
CA PRO A 380 -24.38 12.71 -10.08
C PRO A 380 -24.31 11.55 -9.07
N VAL A 381 -23.56 10.49 -9.38
CA VAL A 381 -23.38 9.35 -8.48
C VAL A 381 -22.41 9.74 -7.36
N ALA A 382 -21.33 10.46 -7.65
CA ALA A 382 -20.42 10.99 -6.63
C ALA A 382 -21.15 11.87 -5.61
N ALA A 383 -22.07 12.74 -6.08
CA ALA A 383 -22.91 13.55 -5.21
C ALA A 383 -23.79 12.74 -4.25
N LEU A 384 -24.20 11.52 -4.62
CA LEU A 384 -24.92 10.63 -3.69
C LEU A 384 -24.04 10.20 -2.52
N TYR A 385 -22.75 9.93 -2.77
CA TYR A 385 -21.79 9.61 -1.70
C TYR A 385 -21.54 10.81 -0.80
N GLU A 386 -21.35 11.99 -1.36
CA GLU A 386 -21.16 13.23 -0.58
C GLU A 386 -22.37 13.49 0.34
N CYS A 387 -23.59 13.31 -0.18
CA CYS A 387 -24.84 13.48 0.58
C CYS A 387 -25.16 12.30 1.52
N GLY A 388 -24.32 11.27 1.63
CA GLY A 388 -24.56 10.11 2.48
C GLY A 388 -25.70 9.21 2.02
N ARG A 389 -25.99 9.18 0.72
CA ARG A 389 -27.07 8.41 0.11
C ARG A 389 -26.61 7.18 -0.66
N ALA A 390 -25.30 6.98 -0.78
CA ALA A 390 -24.68 5.81 -1.38
C ALA A 390 -23.64 5.24 -0.43
N TRP A 391 -23.61 3.91 -0.28
CA TRP A 391 -22.82 3.19 0.72
C TRP A 391 -22.18 1.94 0.13
N HIS A 392 -21.05 1.49 0.70
CA HIS A 392 -20.40 0.23 0.38
C HIS A 392 -20.64 -0.79 1.50
N VAL A 393 -21.07 -1.99 1.16
CA VAL A 393 -21.18 -3.12 2.08
C VAL A 393 -19.86 -3.88 2.07
N GLY A 394 -18.94 -3.46 2.92
CA GLY A 394 -17.56 -3.97 2.91
C GLY A 394 -16.61 -3.14 2.05
N ALA A 395 -15.46 -3.71 1.71
CA ALA A 395 -14.41 -3.06 0.93
C ALA A 395 -14.29 -3.67 -0.47
N PHE A 396 -14.17 -2.82 -1.49
CA PHE A 396 -13.99 -3.20 -2.89
C PHE A 396 -12.75 -2.49 -3.48
N PRO A 397 -11.52 -2.90 -3.11
CA PRO A 397 -10.31 -2.13 -3.38
C PRO A 397 -10.12 -1.76 -4.85
N ALA A 398 -10.33 -2.70 -5.77
CA ALA A 398 -10.15 -2.47 -7.20
C ALA A 398 -11.18 -1.49 -7.78
N LEU A 399 -12.45 -1.60 -7.38
CA LEU A 399 -13.52 -0.65 -7.73
C LEU A 399 -13.23 0.74 -7.15
N GLU A 400 -12.83 0.80 -5.88
CA GLU A 400 -12.54 2.04 -5.17
C GLU A 400 -11.32 2.78 -5.76
N ASP A 401 -10.32 2.03 -6.25
CA ASP A 401 -9.17 2.60 -6.97
C ASP A 401 -9.60 3.27 -8.27
N GLU A 402 -10.51 2.65 -9.03
CA GLU A 402 -11.04 3.23 -10.25
C GLU A 402 -11.92 4.46 -9.97
N LEU A 403 -12.77 4.42 -8.94
CA LEU A 403 -13.59 5.58 -8.52
C LEU A 403 -12.71 6.78 -8.17
N CYS A 404 -11.65 6.58 -7.39
CA CYS A 404 -10.71 7.63 -7.02
C CYS A 404 -9.85 8.13 -8.19
N GLY A 405 -9.85 7.44 -9.31
CA GLY A 405 -9.17 7.86 -10.54
C GLY A 405 -10.00 8.72 -11.48
N LEU A 406 -11.32 8.82 -11.27
CA LEU A 406 -12.22 9.64 -12.10
C LEU A 406 -12.13 11.12 -11.70
N ILE A 407 -11.82 12.00 -12.66
CA ILE A 407 -11.58 13.44 -12.43
C ILE A 407 -12.82 14.25 -12.83
N ALA A 408 -13.19 15.23 -12.01
CA ALA A 408 -14.26 16.18 -12.27
C ALA A 408 -13.97 16.96 -13.57
N GLY A 409 -14.99 17.14 -14.42
CA GLY A 409 -14.84 17.81 -15.71
C GLY A 409 -14.19 16.97 -16.80
N GLY A 410 -13.71 15.76 -16.51
CA GLY A 410 -13.16 14.80 -17.48
C GLY A 410 -11.74 14.34 -17.15
N GLY A 411 -11.42 13.13 -17.57
CA GLY A 411 -10.14 12.48 -17.32
C GLY A 411 -10.23 11.28 -16.38
N TYR A 412 -9.20 10.43 -16.45
CA TYR A 412 -9.03 9.25 -15.61
C TYR A 412 -7.54 9.01 -15.36
N GLU A 413 -7.17 8.96 -14.09
CA GLU A 413 -5.81 8.69 -13.61
C GLU A 413 -5.77 7.48 -12.64
N GLY A 414 -6.74 6.58 -12.74
CA GLY A 414 -6.80 5.35 -11.97
C GLY A 414 -6.01 4.19 -12.62
N PRO A 415 -6.11 2.98 -12.03
CA PRO A 415 -5.46 1.80 -12.58
C PRO A 415 -6.04 1.39 -13.93
N GLY A 416 -5.17 0.89 -14.83
CA GLY A 416 -5.60 0.45 -16.15
C GLY A 416 -5.82 1.60 -17.15
N ARG A 417 -6.48 1.27 -18.26
CA ARG A 417 -6.80 2.22 -19.33
C ARG A 417 -8.21 2.81 -19.20
N SER A 418 -9.11 2.09 -18.55
CA SER A 418 -10.53 2.39 -18.46
C SER A 418 -11.05 2.04 -17.07
N PRO A 419 -11.95 2.86 -16.50
CA PRO A 419 -12.59 2.60 -15.22
C PRO A 419 -13.82 1.70 -15.36
N ASP A 420 -13.63 0.47 -15.84
CA ASP A 420 -14.73 -0.42 -16.23
C ASP A 420 -15.62 -0.83 -15.03
N ARG A 421 -15.01 -1.03 -13.84
CA ARG A 421 -15.73 -1.29 -12.58
C ARG A 421 -16.53 -0.07 -12.14
N ALA A 422 -15.89 1.10 -12.19
CA ALA A 422 -16.55 2.36 -11.82
C ALA A 422 -17.69 2.69 -12.77
N ASP A 423 -17.54 2.45 -14.08
CA ASP A 423 -18.63 2.62 -15.05
C ASP A 423 -19.79 1.67 -14.78
N ALA A 424 -19.52 0.39 -14.47
CA ALA A 424 -20.55 -0.56 -14.08
C ALA A 424 -21.30 -0.10 -12.80
N LEU A 425 -20.59 0.39 -11.78
CA LEU A 425 -21.20 1.00 -10.60
C LEU A 425 -22.08 2.19 -10.97
N VAL A 426 -21.57 3.11 -11.80
CA VAL A 426 -22.31 4.33 -12.22
C VAL A 426 -23.60 3.96 -12.91
N TRP A 427 -23.61 2.96 -13.78
CA TRP A 427 -24.83 2.48 -14.44
C TRP A 427 -25.83 1.88 -13.44
N ALA A 428 -25.38 1.00 -12.54
CA ALA A 428 -26.23 0.38 -11.54
C ALA A 428 -26.81 1.42 -10.56
N MET A 429 -25.97 2.31 -10.03
CA MET A 429 -26.38 3.34 -9.08
C MET A 429 -27.32 4.36 -9.72
N THR A 430 -27.10 4.72 -10.97
CA THR A 430 -27.98 5.61 -11.75
C THR A 430 -29.38 4.98 -11.91
N GLU A 431 -29.45 3.69 -12.26
CA GLU A 431 -30.74 3.00 -12.40
C GLU A 431 -31.46 2.86 -11.06
N VAL A 432 -30.74 2.61 -9.98
CA VAL A 432 -31.30 2.42 -8.63
C VAL A 432 -31.77 3.73 -8.01
N MET A 433 -30.95 4.79 -8.11
CA MET A 433 -31.12 6.02 -7.33
C MET A 433 -31.62 7.22 -8.13
N LEU A 434 -31.25 7.31 -9.41
CA LEU A 434 -31.49 8.48 -10.29
C LEU A 434 -32.49 8.19 -11.41
N GLY A 435 -32.78 6.90 -11.65
CA GLY A 435 -33.77 6.49 -12.66
C GLY A 435 -35.20 6.94 -12.32
N PRO A 436 -36.08 6.99 -13.33
CA PRO A 436 -37.49 7.34 -13.10
C PRO A 436 -38.12 6.34 -12.07
N ARG A 437 -38.53 6.85 -10.92
CA ARG A 437 -39.23 6.05 -9.93
C ARG A 437 -40.56 5.55 -10.55
N ALA A 438 -40.73 4.24 -10.61
CA ALA A 438 -42.03 3.66 -10.98
C ALA A 438 -43.09 4.20 -10.00
N ARG A 439 -43.95 5.10 -10.46
CA ARG A 439 -45.15 5.46 -9.71
C ARG A 439 -46.04 4.23 -9.70
N VAL A 440 -46.19 3.61 -8.55
CA VAL A 440 -47.24 2.61 -8.33
C VAL A 440 -48.56 3.36 -8.48
N SER A 441 -49.17 3.29 -9.67
CA SER A 441 -50.56 3.71 -9.83
C SER A 441 -51.44 2.50 -9.56
N VAL A 442 -52.04 2.44 -8.40
CA VAL A 442 -53.16 1.53 -8.15
C VAL A 442 -54.35 2.11 -8.92
N ARG A 443 -54.72 1.52 -10.05
CA ARG A 443 -56.04 1.73 -10.66
C ARG A 443 -57.00 0.91 -9.82
N VAL A 444 -57.79 1.58 -9.00
CA VAL A 444 -59.03 0.99 -8.44
C VAL A 444 -59.99 0.88 -9.60
N LEU A 445 -60.40 -0.34 -9.96
CA LEU A 445 -61.44 -0.64 -10.92
C LEU A 445 -62.81 -0.40 -10.27
#